data_412b1bec57cfd14d380eab45c4d86a2c
#
_entry.id   412b1bec57cfd14d380eab45c4d86a2c
#
_cell.length_a   1.000
_cell.length_b   1.000
_cell.length_c   1.000
_cell.angle_alpha   90.00
_cell.angle_beta   90.00
_cell.angle_gamma   90.00
#
_symmetry.space_group_name_H-M   'P 1'
#
loop_
_entity.id
_entity.type
_entity.pdbx_description
1 polymer ?
#
loop_
_entity_poly.entity_id
_entity_poly.type
_entity_poly.pdbx_seq_one_letter_code
_entity_poly.pdbx_strand_id
1 'polypeptide(L)'
;RQVGPGGHVIGVDMTPAMLAKAERNKARVGLDNIEFRQGFIEALPVADGSVDVILSNCVINLSPDKPAVFREAYRVLRPGGRLAASDMMTIGLFSPEERADLSAWAGCVSGAEDVADYVEAMRAAGFEDISVVDKAAPAEELAGQLPETGPARLFSARVTAVRR
;
A
#
# COMPACT_ATOMS: atom_id res chain seq x y z
N ARG A 1 -5.47 -19.47 -1.79
CA ARG A 1 -4.76 -20.75 -1.65
C ARG A 1 -3.58 -20.66 -0.67
N GLN A 2 -2.82 -19.58 -0.66
CA GLN A 2 -1.65 -19.43 0.22
C GLN A 2 -1.99 -19.38 1.72
N VAL A 3 -3.16 -18.81 2.09
CA VAL A 3 -3.60 -18.77 3.50
C VAL A 3 -4.13 -20.10 4.01
N GLY A 4 -4.29 -21.10 3.14
CA GLY A 4 -4.82 -22.40 3.52
C GLY A 4 -6.31 -22.39 3.91
N PRO A 5 -6.87 -23.54 4.32
CA PRO A 5 -8.30 -23.66 4.64
C PRO A 5 -8.68 -22.97 5.95
N GLY A 6 -7.75 -22.82 6.88
CA GLY A 6 -7.98 -22.10 8.15
C GLY A 6 -7.72 -20.60 8.10
N GLY A 7 -7.22 -20.09 6.98
CA GLY A 7 -6.97 -18.66 6.79
C GLY A 7 -8.20 -17.95 6.25
N HIS A 8 -8.28 -16.64 6.49
CA HIS A 8 -9.35 -15.77 5.99
C HIS A 8 -8.75 -14.58 5.24
N VAL A 9 -9.42 -14.13 4.18
CA VAL A 9 -8.97 -12.98 3.37
C VAL A 9 -10.08 -11.95 3.33
N ILE A 10 -9.74 -10.70 3.63
CA ILE A 10 -10.64 -9.56 3.50
C ILE A 10 -10.13 -8.69 2.34
N GLY A 11 -10.94 -8.53 1.31
CA GLY A 11 -10.68 -7.58 0.23
C GLY A 11 -11.48 -6.30 0.48
N VAL A 12 -10.80 -5.15 0.44
CA VAL A 12 -11.44 -3.84 0.59
C VAL A 12 -11.31 -3.06 -0.70
N ASP A 13 -12.40 -2.48 -1.16
CA ASP A 13 -12.41 -1.58 -2.32
C ASP A 13 -13.50 -0.52 -2.11
N MET A 14 -13.26 0.72 -2.54
CA MET A 14 -14.25 1.79 -2.45
C MET A 14 -15.31 1.71 -3.55
N THR A 15 -15.02 0.98 -4.64
CA THR A 15 -15.83 0.97 -5.87
C THR A 15 -16.81 -0.20 -5.89
N PRO A 16 -18.14 0.02 -5.83
CA PRO A 16 -19.12 -1.06 -5.86
C PRO A 16 -19.00 -1.98 -7.08
N ALA A 17 -18.65 -1.43 -8.25
CA ALA A 17 -18.48 -2.21 -9.47
C ALA A 17 -17.28 -3.20 -9.37
N MET A 18 -16.21 -2.80 -8.69
CA MET A 18 -15.05 -3.67 -8.45
C MET A 18 -15.38 -4.77 -7.45
N LEU A 19 -16.12 -4.45 -6.39
CA LEU A 19 -16.59 -5.45 -5.43
C LEU A 19 -17.51 -6.48 -6.10
N ALA A 20 -18.45 -6.04 -6.93
CA ALA A 20 -19.31 -6.94 -7.70
C ALA A 20 -18.51 -7.85 -8.65
N LYS A 21 -17.42 -7.34 -9.25
CA LYS A 21 -16.50 -8.16 -10.07
C LYS A 21 -15.74 -9.17 -9.21
N ALA A 22 -15.28 -8.76 -8.03
CA ALA A 22 -14.56 -9.60 -7.10
C ALA A 22 -15.46 -10.77 -6.60
N GLU A 23 -16.72 -10.49 -6.24
CA GLU A 23 -17.69 -11.52 -5.83
C GLU A 23 -17.98 -12.53 -6.95
N ARG A 24 -18.17 -12.07 -8.21
CA ARG A 24 -18.30 -12.99 -9.35
C ARG A 24 -17.08 -13.89 -9.53
N ASN A 25 -15.89 -13.33 -9.36
CA ASN A 25 -14.65 -14.11 -9.46
C ASN A 25 -14.50 -15.11 -8.31
N LYS A 26 -14.85 -14.72 -7.09
CA LYS A 26 -14.87 -15.60 -5.91
C LYS A 26 -15.77 -16.81 -6.16
N ALA A 27 -17.01 -16.58 -6.62
CA ALA A 27 -17.97 -17.64 -6.94
C ALA A 27 -17.44 -18.59 -8.04
N ARG A 28 -16.79 -18.04 -9.08
CA ARG A 28 -16.22 -18.83 -10.18
C ARG A 28 -15.08 -19.74 -9.72
N VAL A 29 -14.29 -19.30 -8.74
CA VAL A 29 -13.12 -20.04 -8.23
C VAL A 29 -13.50 -20.98 -7.09
N GLY A 30 -14.68 -20.84 -6.49
CA GLY A 30 -15.16 -21.66 -5.37
C GLY A 30 -14.34 -21.45 -4.10
N LEU A 31 -14.10 -20.21 -3.69
CA LEU A 31 -13.36 -19.88 -2.47
C LEU A 31 -14.32 -19.30 -1.42
N ASP A 32 -14.49 -20.01 -0.30
CA ASP A 32 -15.42 -19.63 0.77
C ASP A 32 -14.78 -18.76 1.85
N ASN A 33 -13.45 -18.79 1.96
CA ASN A 33 -12.69 -18.07 2.98
C ASN A 33 -12.22 -16.67 2.55
N ILE A 34 -12.98 -16.04 1.65
CA ILE A 34 -12.76 -14.65 1.21
C ILE A 34 -14.05 -13.87 1.42
N GLU A 35 -13.95 -12.69 1.98
CA GLU A 35 -15.02 -11.69 2.00
C GLU A 35 -14.57 -10.38 1.37
N PHE A 36 -15.53 -9.60 0.85
CA PHE A 36 -15.26 -8.28 0.32
C PHE A 36 -16.07 -7.25 1.09
N ARG A 37 -15.43 -6.11 1.40
CA ARG A 37 -16.04 -5.00 2.14
C ARG A 37 -15.88 -3.71 1.36
N GLN A 38 -16.93 -2.92 1.29
CA GLN A 38 -16.81 -1.57 0.76
C GLN A 38 -16.18 -0.66 1.81
N GLY A 39 -15.16 0.11 1.41
CA GLY A 39 -14.49 1.05 2.30
C GLY A 39 -13.33 1.75 1.61
N PHE A 40 -12.82 2.76 2.28
CA PHE A 40 -11.63 3.51 1.88
C PHE A 40 -10.40 2.99 2.64
N ILE A 41 -9.23 3.10 2.01
CA ILE A 41 -7.98 2.64 2.64
C ILE A 41 -7.55 3.54 3.80
N GLU A 42 -8.05 4.78 3.85
CA GLU A 42 -7.88 5.75 4.94
C GLU A 42 -8.79 5.47 6.15
N ALA A 43 -9.80 4.58 5.98
CA ALA A 43 -10.76 4.20 7.01
C ALA A 43 -11.24 2.76 6.76
N LEU A 44 -10.39 1.80 7.08
CA LEU A 44 -10.62 0.39 6.79
C LEU A 44 -11.79 -0.18 7.60
N PRO A 45 -12.80 -0.83 6.97
CA PRO A 45 -13.92 -1.47 7.66
C PRO A 45 -13.48 -2.81 8.31
N VAL A 46 -12.41 -2.75 9.09
CA VAL A 46 -11.73 -3.89 9.71
C VAL A 46 -11.44 -3.56 11.18
N ALA A 47 -11.64 -4.52 12.07
CA ALA A 47 -11.40 -4.34 13.50
C ALA A 47 -9.91 -4.13 13.81
N ASP A 48 -9.64 -3.43 14.92
CA ASP A 48 -8.29 -3.19 15.41
C ASP A 48 -7.58 -4.52 15.73
N GLY A 49 -6.30 -4.60 15.35
CA GLY A 49 -5.44 -5.71 15.72
C GLY A 49 -5.94 -7.09 15.27
N SER A 50 -6.69 -7.16 14.17
CA SER A 50 -7.35 -8.40 13.71
C SER A 50 -6.68 -9.06 12.50
N VAL A 51 -5.69 -8.42 11.88
CA VAL A 51 -5.08 -8.87 10.62
C VAL A 51 -3.62 -9.25 10.82
N ASP A 52 -3.21 -10.34 10.22
CA ASP A 52 -1.82 -10.80 10.24
C ASP A 52 -0.95 -10.12 9.19
N VAL A 53 -1.52 -9.92 8.01
CA VAL A 53 -0.81 -9.40 6.84
C VAL A 53 -1.72 -8.48 6.04
N ILE A 54 -1.20 -7.33 5.64
CA ILE A 54 -1.81 -6.46 4.63
C ILE A 54 -1.00 -6.58 3.35
N LEU A 55 -1.71 -6.76 2.24
CA LEU A 55 -1.15 -6.73 0.89
C LEU A 55 -1.77 -5.58 0.11
N SER A 56 -0.95 -4.74 -0.51
CA SER A 56 -1.38 -3.64 -1.37
C SER A 56 -0.57 -3.61 -2.66
N ASN A 57 -1.22 -3.28 -3.78
CA ASN A 57 -0.53 -3.12 -5.05
C ASN A 57 -1.10 -1.93 -5.81
N CYS A 58 -0.30 -0.88 -5.98
CA CYS A 58 -0.63 0.37 -6.69
C CYS A 58 -1.89 1.09 -6.18
N VAL A 59 -2.26 0.94 -4.91
CA VAL A 59 -3.46 1.56 -4.33
C VAL A 59 -3.12 2.70 -3.39
N ILE A 60 -2.02 2.60 -2.63
CA ILE A 60 -1.65 3.62 -1.64
C ILE A 60 -1.38 4.96 -2.32
N ASN A 61 -0.79 4.95 -3.51
CA ASN A 61 -0.54 6.17 -4.29
C ASN A 61 -1.80 6.88 -4.78
N LEU A 62 -2.95 6.21 -4.81
CA LEU A 62 -4.23 6.83 -5.17
C LEU A 62 -4.84 7.61 -4.01
N SER A 63 -4.37 7.39 -2.79
CA SER A 63 -4.83 8.13 -1.62
C SER A 63 -4.23 9.54 -1.58
N PRO A 64 -5.05 10.56 -1.31
CA PRO A 64 -4.58 11.91 -1.04
C PRO A 64 -4.00 12.07 0.37
N ASP A 65 -4.25 11.13 1.29
CA ASP A 65 -3.79 11.15 2.68
C ASP A 65 -3.08 9.83 3.04
N LYS A 66 -1.86 9.65 2.55
CA LYS A 66 -1.04 8.46 2.84
C LYS A 66 -0.74 8.28 4.34
N PRO A 67 -0.50 9.35 5.13
CA PRO A 67 -0.40 9.20 6.57
C PRO A 67 -1.63 8.55 7.22
N ALA A 68 -2.86 8.86 6.76
CA ALA A 68 -4.07 8.19 7.25
C ALA A 68 -4.09 6.70 6.85
N VAL A 69 -3.67 6.38 5.62
CA VAL A 69 -3.56 4.98 5.15
C VAL A 69 -2.62 4.18 6.06
N PHE A 70 -1.46 4.72 6.41
CA PHE A 70 -0.51 4.00 7.27
C PHE A 70 -1.01 3.88 8.72
N ARG A 71 -1.69 4.91 9.26
CA ARG A 71 -2.33 4.80 10.58
C ARG A 71 -3.39 3.70 10.61
N GLU A 72 -4.23 3.61 9.57
CA GLU A 72 -5.25 2.56 9.44
C GLU A 72 -4.63 1.17 9.25
N ALA A 73 -3.62 1.04 8.40
CA ALA A 73 -2.89 -0.20 8.23
C ALA A 73 -2.26 -0.67 9.56
N TYR A 74 -1.66 0.25 10.31
CA TYR A 74 -1.12 -0.05 11.62
C TYR A 74 -2.22 -0.44 12.62
N ARG A 75 -3.36 0.27 12.64
CA ARG A 75 -4.49 -0.01 13.53
C ARG A 75 -5.01 -1.43 13.36
N VAL A 76 -5.24 -1.87 12.12
CA VAL A 76 -5.86 -3.18 11.84
C VAL A 76 -4.89 -4.36 11.95
N LEU A 77 -3.59 -4.16 11.75
CA LEU A 77 -2.60 -5.22 11.95
C LEU A 77 -2.51 -5.56 13.44
N ARG A 78 -2.35 -6.83 13.77
CA ARG A 78 -2.00 -7.26 15.13
C ARG A 78 -0.51 -6.99 15.44
N PRO A 79 -0.10 -6.95 16.71
CA PRO A 79 1.33 -6.96 17.06
C PRO A 79 2.05 -8.13 16.37
N GLY A 80 3.18 -7.86 15.73
CA GLY A 80 3.90 -8.81 14.86
C GLY A 80 3.33 -8.95 13.45
N GLY A 81 2.23 -8.28 13.13
CA GLY A 81 1.64 -8.27 11.80
C GLY A 81 2.49 -7.48 10.79
N ARG A 82 2.31 -7.75 9.51
CA ARG A 82 3.17 -7.23 8.43
C ARG A 82 2.37 -6.50 7.36
N LEU A 83 2.93 -5.37 6.91
CA LEU A 83 2.53 -4.71 5.67
C LEU A 83 3.49 -5.12 4.55
N ALA A 84 2.94 -5.50 3.40
CA ALA A 84 3.70 -5.68 2.17
C ALA A 84 2.99 -4.95 1.03
N ALA A 85 3.65 -3.96 0.46
CA ALA A 85 3.13 -3.14 -0.62
C ALA A 85 4.05 -3.15 -1.84
N SER A 86 3.45 -2.87 -2.98
CA SER A 86 4.13 -2.64 -4.24
C SER A 86 3.54 -1.38 -4.86
N ASP A 87 4.35 -0.33 -4.93
CA ASP A 87 3.91 0.97 -5.41
C ASP A 87 4.98 1.65 -6.28
N MET A 88 4.60 2.71 -6.98
CA MET A 88 5.54 3.60 -7.64
C MET A 88 6.05 4.61 -6.62
N MET A 89 7.35 4.86 -6.62
CA MET A 89 8.01 5.85 -5.76
C MET A 89 8.98 6.69 -6.56
N THR A 90 9.39 7.79 -5.96
CA THR A 90 10.45 8.64 -6.52
C THR A 90 11.64 8.73 -5.57
N ILE A 91 12.79 9.02 -6.14
CA ILE A 91 13.89 9.70 -5.45
C ILE A 91 13.94 11.09 -6.06
N GLY A 92 13.76 12.13 -5.23
CA GLY A 92 13.51 13.50 -5.68
C GLY A 92 12.01 13.82 -5.85
N LEU A 93 11.73 15.10 -6.07
CA LEU A 93 10.37 15.64 -6.07
C LEU A 93 9.88 15.94 -7.49
N PHE A 94 8.63 15.55 -7.76
CA PHE A 94 7.93 16.03 -8.94
C PHE A 94 7.70 17.55 -8.89
N SER A 95 7.76 18.21 -10.04
CA SER A 95 7.30 19.58 -10.19
C SER A 95 5.79 19.68 -9.92
N PRO A 96 5.27 20.89 -9.61
CA PRO A 96 3.84 21.10 -9.46
C PRO A 96 3.01 20.67 -10.67
N GLU A 97 3.54 20.87 -11.88
CA GLU A 97 2.90 20.49 -13.14
C GLU A 97 2.79 18.96 -13.28
N GLU A 98 3.86 18.23 -12.97
CA GLU A 98 3.87 16.76 -13.00
C GLU A 98 2.89 16.18 -11.96
N ARG A 99 2.77 16.79 -10.78
CA ARG A 99 1.81 16.38 -9.75
C ARG A 99 0.35 16.66 -10.14
N ALA A 100 0.10 17.69 -10.95
CA ALA A 100 -1.24 18.07 -11.39
C ALA A 100 -1.77 17.23 -12.56
N ASP A 101 -0.97 16.37 -13.17
CA ASP A 101 -1.39 15.51 -14.27
C ASP A 101 -2.30 14.37 -13.78
N LEU A 102 -3.60 14.55 -13.99
CA LEU A 102 -4.62 13.56 -13.61
C LEU A 102 -4.52 12.24 -14.39
N SER A 103 -3.98 12.26 -15.61
CA SER A 103 -3.78 11.04 -16.39
C SER A 103 -2.64 10.20 -15.80
N ALA A 104 -1.57 10.84 -15.39
CA ALA A 104 -0.46 10.22 -14.67
C ALA A 104 -0.88 9.78 -13.24
N TRP A 105 -1.84 10.48 -12.59
CA TRP A 105 -2.42 10.04 -11.33
C TRP A 105 -3.11 8.69 -11.45
N ALA A 106 -3.95 8.50 -12.46
CA ALA A 106 -4.62 7.24 -12.71
C ALA A 106 -3.63 6.08 -13.02
N GLY A 107 -2.44 6.42 -13.52
CA GLY A 107 -1.33 5.49 -13.71
C GLY A 107 -0.44 5.28 -12.48
N CYS A 108 -0.82 5.78 -11.32
CA CYS A 108 -0.03 5.76 -10.07
C CYS A 108 1.29 6.56 -10.13
N VAL A 109 1.48 7.38 -11.15
CA VAL A 109 2.72 8.15 -11.35
C VAL A 109 2.68 9.46 -10.57
N SER A 110 1.67 10.32 -10.80
CA SER A 110 1.56 11.63 -10.12
C SER A 110 1.29 11.51 -8.61
N GLY A 111 0.77 10.37 -8.16
CA GLY A 111 0.59 10.05 -6.75
C GLY A 111 1.83 9.45 -6.09
N ALA A 112 2.90 9.17 -6.85
CA ALA A 112 4.14 8.67 -6.27
C ALA A 112 4.80 9.74 -5.39
N GLU A 113 5.27 9.33 -4.23
CA GLU A 113 6.00 10.17 -3.29
C GLU A 113 7.48 9.84 -3.30
N ASP A 114 8.29 10.79 -2.83
CA ASP A 114 9.68 10.52 -2.48
C ASP A 114 9.76 9.41 -1.45
N VAL A 115 10.73 8.52 -1.61
CA VAL A 115 10.91 7.35 -0.72
C VAL A 115 11.11 7.76 0.73
N ALA A 116 11.78 8.89 1.00
CA ALA A 116 12.02 9.36 2.36
C ALA A 116 10.73 9.81 3.03
N ASP A 117 9.86 10.55 2.32
CA ASP A 117 8.56 11.02 2.83
C ASP A 117 7.61 9.84 3.09
N TYR A 118 7.61 8.86 2.19
CA TYR A 118 6.80 7.64 2.34
C TYR A 118 7.23 6.84 3.58
N VAL A 119 8.54 6.64 3.76
CA VAL A 119 9.11 5.93 4.93
C VAL A 119 8.84 6.69 6.22
N GLU A 120 8.96 8.03 6.21
CA GLU A 120 8.68 8.85 7.38
C GLU A 120 7.21 8.75 7.80
N ALA A 121 6.27 8.77 6.85
CA ALA A 121 4.85 8.56 7.13
C ALA A 121 4.57 7.17 7.75
N MET A 122 5.28 6.14 7.30
CA MET A 122 5.20 4.80 7.90
C MET A 122 5.74 4.77 9.34
N ARG A 123 6.91 5.41 9.58
CA ARG A 123 7.50 5.52 10.93
C ARG A 123 6.59 6.29 11.87
N ALA A 124 6.02 7.40 11.41
CA ALA A 124 5.07 8.21 12.18
C ALA A 124 3.81 7.43 12.57
N ALA A 125 3.40 6.45 11.76
CA ALA A 125 2.30 5.55 12.07
C ALA A 125 2.69 4.44 13.07
N GLY A 126 3.98 4.24 13.35
CA GLY A 126 4.50 3.26 14.31
C GLY A 126 5.11 1.99 13.69
N PHE A 127 5.24 1.93 12.36
CA PHE A 127 5.89 0.80 11.70
C PHE A 127 7.38 0.75 11.99
N GLU A 128 7.88 -0.47 12.16
CA GLU A 128 9.30 -0.79 12.32
C GLU A 128 9.76 -1.77 11.23
N ASP A 129 11.08 -2.04 11.16
CA ASP A 129 11.69 -2.93 10.18
C ASP A 129 11.25 -2.62 8.75
N ILE A 130 11.18 -1.31 8.42
CA ILE A 130 10.77 -0.83 7.11
C ILE A 130 11.89 -1.12 6.11
N SER A 131 11.55 -1.81 5.03
CA SER A 131 12.43 -2.07 3.88
C SER A 131 11.76 -1.57 2.61
N VAL A 132 12.49 -0.84 1.80
CA VAL A 132 12.08 -0.33 0.48
C VAL A 132 13.13 -0.70 -0.54
N VAL A 133 12.72 -1.46 -1.56
CA VAL A 133 13.63 -1.99 -2.59
C VAL A 133 13.10 -1.65 -3.97
N ASP A 134 13.94 -1.10 -4.84
CA ASP A 134 13.64 -0.98 -6.26
C ASP A 134 13.57 -2.39 -6.88
N LYS A 135 12.48 -2.71 -7.56
CA LYS A 135 12.30 -4.03 -8.19
C LYS A 135 13.28 -4.27 -9.33
N ALA A 136 13.81 -3.20 -9.95
CA ALA A 136 14.84 -3.28 -10.98
C ALA A 136 16.26 -3.45 -10.39
N ALA A 137 16.46 -3.03 -9.13
CA ALA A 137 17.74 -3.10 -8.42
C ALA A 137 17.55 -3.69 -7.01
N PRO A 138 17.15 -4.96 -6.86
CA PRO A 138 16.67 -5.54 -5.59
C PRO A 138 17.76 -5.71 -4.52
N ALA A 139 19.02 -5.47 -4.83
CA ALA A 139 20.12 -5.51 -3.86
C ALA A 139 20.28 -4.17 -3.11
N GLU A 140 19.63 -3.11 -3.55
CA GLU A 140 19.70 -1.77 -2.95
C GLU A 140 18.54 -1.54 -1.98
N GLU A 141 18.87 -1.27 -0.72
CA GLU A 141 17.90 -0.91 0.32
C GLU A 141 17.76 0.61 0.38
N LEU A 142 16.52 1.10 0.19
CA LEU A 142 16.24 2.53 0.05
C LEU A 142 15.54 3.15 1.26
N ALA A 143 15.17 2.38 2.28
CA ALA A 143 14.46 2.91 3.45
C ALA A 143 15.27 3.92 4.27
N GLY A 144 16.57 3.98 4.08
CA GLY A 144 17.47 4.97 4.67
C GLY A 144 17.81 6.15 3.75
N GLN A 145 17.23 6.21 2.55
CA GLN A 145 17.45 7.30 1.60
C GLN A 145 17.03 8.64 2.22
N LEU A 146 17.91 9.63 2.09
CA LEU A 146 17.57 11.01 2.43
C LEU A 146 16.82 11.68 1.28
N PRO A 147 15.98 12.70 1.58
CA PRO A 147 15.32 13.47 0.52
C PRO A 147 16.33 14.10 -0.43
N GLU A 148 16.14 13.93 -1.72
CA GLU A 148 16.97 14.53 -2.75
C GLU A 148 16.29 15.74 -3.38
N THR A 149 17.06 16.81 -3.62
CA THR A 149 16.63 18.02 -4.31
C THR A 149 17.03 17.93 -5.78
N GLY A 150 16.24 17.23 -6.56
CA GLY A 150 16.52 17.05 -7.99
C GLY A 150 15.27 16.62 -8.75
N PRO A 151 15.35 16.47 -10.08
CA PRO A 151 14.25 15.91 -10.83
C PRO A 151 13.95 14.49 -10.36
N ALA A 152 12.67 14.18 -10.20
CA ALA A 152 12.23 12.90 -9.69
C ALA A 152 12.66 11.73 -10.58
N ARG A 153 13.33 10.74 -10.00
CA ARG A 153 13.55 9.44 -10.61
C ARG A 153 12.45 8.47 -10.16
N LEU A 154 11.55 8.16 -11.06
CA LEU A 154 10.46 7.23 -10.79
C LEU A 154 10.94 5.77 -10.86
N PHE A 155 10.49 4.94 -9.92
CA PHE A 155 10.79 3.51 -9.90
C PHE A 155 9.63 2.71 -9.27
N SER A 156 9.61 1.39 -9.54
CA SER A 156 8.65 0.48 -8.91
C SER A 156 9.25 -0.13 -7.66
N ALA A 157 8.69 0.20 -6.51
CA ALA A 157 9.16 -0.26 -5.22
C ALA A 157 8.42 -1.51 -4.72
N ARG A 158 9.13 -2.30 -3.92
CA ARG A 158 8.56 -3.25 -2.97
C ARG A 158 8.83 -2.73 -1.57
N VAL A 159 7.78 -2.62 -0.78
CA VAL A 159 7.83 -2.13 0.59
C VAL A 159 7.39 -3.22 1.54
N THR A 160 8.11 -3.41 2.62
CA THR A 160 7.68 -4.27 3.74
C THR A 160 7.91 -3.56 5.06
N ALA A 161 7.04 -3.81 6.04
CA ALA A 161 7.18 -3.26 7.38
C ALA A 161 6.46 -4.15 8.40
N VAL A 162 6.78 -3.97 9.68
CA VAL A 162 6.22 -4.73 10.79
C VAL A 162 5.54 -3.79 11.78
N ARG A 163 4.36 -4.17 12.30
CA ARG A 163 3.80 -3.63 13.53
C ARG A 163 4.39 -4.39 14.70
N ARG A 164 5.23 -3.76 15.54
CA ARG A 164 5.69 -4.34 16.80
C ARG A 164 4.74 -4.06 17.96
#